data_e2378d532c5ac91b3cfe037c9e8eb157
#
_entry.id   e2378d532c5ac91b3cfe037c9e8eb157
#
_cell.length_a   1.000
_cell.length_b   1.000
_cell.length_c   1.000
_cell.angle_alpha   90.00
_cell.angle_beta   90.00
_cell.angle_gamma   90.00
#
_symmetry.space_group_name_H-M   'P 1'
#
loop_
_entity.id
_entity.type
_entity.pdbx_description
1 polymer ?
#
loop_
_entity_poly.entity_id
_entity_poly.type
_entity_poly.pdbx_seq_one_letter_code
_entity_poly.pdbx_strand_id
1 'polypeptide(L)'
;YCEGLLSRESKKTGRIHTSFGMASTLTGRLSSNDPNLQNIPIKTPEGRQIRKAFISTDGFKIVSVDYSQIELRILAHVANIASLIKAFKMNEDIHSVTATEVFQVQKEKLTNELRRRAKIINFGIIYGISPYGLALQLEISNSEAKNYIDNYFLKYPGIKDYMRHTVSNCRDNGFVMTPFGRRIFIPFINDKIVSRRNFAERSSINAPIQGGAADMIKLVMPKIHKFLNDKELKTKMLI
;
A
#
# COMPACT_ATOMS: atom_id res chain seq x y z
N TYR A 1 -12.66 -20.72 -3.54
CA TYR A 1 -12.02 -20.08 -4.71
C TYR A 1 -12.20 -20.91 -5.98
N CYS A 2 -11.85 -22.22 -6.00
CA CYS A 2 -11.88 -23.01 -7.24
C CYS A 2 -13.28 -23.05 -7.87
N GLU A 3 -14.29 -23.53 -7.15
CA GLU A 3 -15.67 -23.58 -7.65
C GLU A 3 -16.23 -22.21 -8.01
N GLY A 4 -15.99 -21.21 -7.14
CA GLY A 4 -16.46 -19.85 -7.35
C GLY A 4 -15.83 -19.15 -8.56
N LEU A 5 -14.58 -19.46 -8.93
CA LEU A 5 -13.95 -18.95 -10.15
C LEU A 5 -14.45 -19.70 -11.38
N LEU A 6 -14.53 -21.01 -11.34
CA LEU A 6 -15.02 -21.82 -12.47
C LEU A 6 -16.46 -21.47 -12.85
N SER A 7 -17.32 -21.21 -11.85
CA SER A 7 -18.71 -20.77 -12.12
C SER A 7 -18.83 -19.41 -12.79
N ARG A 8 -17.74 -18.61 -12.85
CA ARG A 8 -17.68 -17.30 -13.48
C ARG A 8 -16.99 -17.32 -14.86
N GLU A 9 -16.66 -18.49 -15.37
CA GLU A 9 -16.13 -18.63 -16.72
C GLU A 9 -17.19 -18.22 -17.74
N SER A 10 -16.83 -17.30 -18.62
CA SER A 10 -17.68 -16.88 -19.74
C SER A 10 -17.72 -17.96 -20.81
N LYS A 11 -18.90 -18.52 -21.08
CA LYS A 11 -19.09 -19.49 -22.18
C LYS A 11 -18.71 -18.94 -23.55
N LYS A 12 -18.72 -17.61 -23.72
CA LYS A 12 -18.38 -16.93 -24.97
C LYS A 12 -16.86 -16.86 -25.21
N THR A 13 -16.07 -16.70 -24.17
CA THR A 13 -14.62 -16.45 -24.30
C THR A 13 -13.75 -17.54 -23.70
N GLY A 14 -14.29 -18.46 -22.91
CA GLY A 14 -13.53 -19.43 -22.12
C GLY A 14 -12.63 -18.78 -21.07
N ARG A 15 -12.98 -17.56 -20.61
CA ARG A 15 -12.16 -16.77 -19.68
C ARG A 15 -13.00 -16.21 -18.56
N ILE A 16 -12.34 -15.89 -17.46
CA ILE A 16 -12.92 -15.17 -16.34
C ILE A 16 -12.67 -13.68 -16.54
N HIS A 17 -13.74 -12.89 -16.49
CA HIS A 17 -13.70 -11.44 -16.61
C HIS A 17 -14.18 -10.82 -15.31
N THR A 18 -13.41 -9.89 -14.76
CA THR A 18 -13.81 -9.07 -13.63
C THR A 18 -14.34 -7.72 -14.09
N SER A 19 -15.12 -7.08 -13.25
CA SER A 19 -15.51 -5.67 -13.40
C SER A 19 -14.64 -4.80 -12.52
N PHE A 20 -13.98 -3.78 -13.11
CA PHE A 20 -13.16 -2.83 -12.35
C PHE A 20 -13.95 -1.58 -12.00
N GLY A 21 -14.07 -1.31 -10.69
CA GLY A 21 -14.62 -0.06 -10.18
C GLY A 21 -13.54 1.02 -10.07
N MET A 22 -13.72 2.12 -10.82
CA MET A 22 -12.74 3.22 -10.87
C MET A 22 -12.82 4.19 -9.69
N ALA A 23 -13.97 4.26 -8.99
CA ALA A 23 -14.29 5.26 -7.98
C ALA A 23 -15.00 4.68 -6.75
N SER A 24 -14.91 3.38 -6.52
CA SER A 24 -15.62 2.69 -5.44
C SER A 24 -14.84 2.62 -4.13
N THR A 25 -13.57 3.02 -4.10
CA THR A 25 -12.75 3.04 -2.88
C THR A 25 -12.48 4.47 -2.43
N LEU A 26 -12.38 4.68 -1.11
CA LEU A 26 -12.09 5.98 -0.52
C LEU A 26 -10.80 6.61 -1.08
N THR A 27 -9.76 5.80 -1.25
CA THR A 27 -8.44 6.24 -1.70
C THR A 27 -8.30 6.38 -3.21
N GLY A 28 -9.31 5.94 -3.99
CA GLY A 28 -9.27 5.95 -5.45
C GLY A 28 -8.51 4.76 -6.06
N ARG A 29 -8.13 3.75 -5.27
CA ARG A 29 -7.68 2.46 -5.82
C ARG A 29 -8.79 1.83 -6.65
N LEU A 30 -8.40 1.04 -7.65
CA LEU A 30 -9.34 0.18 -8.37
C LEU A 30 -9.89 -0.88 -7.42
N SER A 31 -11.15 -1.22 -7.57
CA SER A 31 -11.72 -2.45 -7.00
C SER A 31 -12.03 -3.45 -8.11
N SER A 32 -12.00 -4.72 -7.78
CA SER A 32 -12.30 -5.83 -8.69
C SER A 32 -13.50 -6.58 -8.15
N ASN A 33 -14.57 -6.71 -8.96
CA ASN A 33 -15.84 -7.32 -8.57
C ASN A 33 -16.30 -8.32 -9.64
N ASP A 34 -17.06 -9.30 -9.26
CA ASP A 34 -17.69 -10.32 -10.10
C ASP A 34 -16.81 -11.01 -11.15
N PRO A 35 -15.78 -11.75 -10.72
CA PRO A 35 -15.30 -12.01 -9.37
C PRO A 35 -14.21 -11.03 -8.93
N ASN A 36 -13.94 -10.96 -7.60
CA ASN A 36 -12.81 -10.21 -7.11
C ASN A 36 -11.49 -10.99 -7.36
N LEU A 37 -10.72 -10.55 -8.36
CA LEU A 37 -9.43 -11.14 -8.71
C LEU A 37 -8.23 -10.52 -7.97
N GLN A 38 -8.43 -9.42 -7.22
CA GLN A 38 -7.37 -8.78 -6.43
C GLN A 38 -7.04 -9.55 -5.14
N ASN A 39 -7.97 -10.39 -4.66
CA ASN A 39 -7.83 -11.12 -3.39
C ASN A 39 -7.42 -12.59 -3.57
N ILE A 40 -6.89 -12.99 -4.71
CA ILE A 40 -6.40 -14.36 -4.92
C ILE A 40 -5.25 -14.64 -3.96
N PRO A 41 -5.36 -15.68 -3.10
CA PRO A 41 -4.38 -15.95 -2.06
C PRO A 41 -2.98 -16.18 -2.63
N ILE A 42 -1.94 -15.74 -1.90
CA ILE A 42 -0.54 -15.94 -2.27
C ILE A 42 0.31 -16.47 -1.09
N LYS A 43 -0.16 -16.26 0.14
CA LYS A 43 0.64 -16.59 1.34
C LYS A 43 0.76 -18.09 1.56
N THR A 44 -0.31 -18.84 1.33
CA THR A 44 -0.34 -20.29 1.54
C THR A 44 0.09 -21.07 0.31
N PRO A 45 0.55 -22.34 0.45
CA PRO A 45 0.86 -23.22 -0.67
C PRO A 45 -0.34 -23.41 -1.61
N GLU A 46 -1.53 -23.60 -1.07
CA GLU A 46 -2.78 -23.77 -1.83
C GLU A 46 -3.11 -22.52 -2.65
N GLY A 47 -2.97 -21.33 -2.04
CA GLY A 47 -3.16 -20.06 -2.74
C GLY A 47 -2.20 -19.89 -3.91
N ARG A 48 -0.95 -20.31 -3.75
CA ARG A 48 0.02 -20.30 -4.84
C ARG A 48 -0.34 -21.29 -5.96
N GLN A 49 -0.97 -22.44 -5.65
CA GLN A 49 -1.46 -23.36 -6.68
C GLN A 49 -2.62 -22.75 -7.47
N ILE A 50 -3.56 -22.06 -6.81
CA ILE A 50 -4.66 -21.35 -7.50
C ILE A 50 -4.09 -20.35 -8.51
N ARG A 51 -3.03 -19.62 -8.17
CA ARG A 51 -2.40 -18.65 -9.09
C ARG A 51 -1.82 -19.31 -10.35
N LYS A 52 -1.38 -20.54 -10.30
CA LYS A 52 -0.88 -21.28 -11.47
C LYS A 52 -1.95 -21.57 -12.51
N ALA A 53 -3.23 -21.55 -12.12
CA ALA A 53 -4.36 -21.71 -13.05
C ALA A 53 -4.57 -20.48 -13.95
N PHE A 54 -4.01 -19.33 -13.59
CA PHE A 54 -4.06 -18.13 -14.42
C PHE A 54 -2.94 -18.18 -15.46
N ILE A 55 -3.31 -18.47 -16.68
CA ILE A 55 -2.39 -18.66 -17.80
C ILE A 55 -2.60 -17.58 -18.87
N SER A 56 -1.57 -17.34 -19.67
CA SER A 56 -1.69 -16.51 -20.86
C SER A 56 -2.30 -17.29 -22.04
N THR A 57 -2.71 -16.58 -23.07
CA THR A 57 -2.98 -17.18 -24.39
C THR A 57 -1.70 -17.77 -24.97
N ASP A 58 -1.81 -18.82 -25.77
CA ASP A 58 -0.67 -19.42 -26.45
C ASP A 58 0.14 -18.38 -27.24
N GLY A 59 1.46 -18.48 -27.13
CA GLY A 59 2.39 -17.51 -27.71
C GLY A 59 2.57 -16.22 -26.92
N PHE A 60 1.88 -16.04 -25.80
CA PHE A 60 2.01 -14.88 -24.90
C PHE A 60 2.56 -15.28 -23.54
N LYS A 61 3.01 -14.28 -22.80
CA LYS A 61 3.41 -14.41 -21.39
C LYS A 61 2.70 -13.35 -20.54
N ILE A 62 2.35 -13.71 -19.30
CA ILE A 62 1.88 -12.74 -18.32
C ILE A 62 3.10 -11.98 -17.79
N VAL A 63 3.07 -10.65 -17.89
CA VAL A 63 4.07 -9.76 -17.32
C VAL A 63 3.39 -8.94 -16.23
N SER A 64 3.95 -8.98 -15.02
CA SER A 64 3.50 -8.16 -13.89
C SER A 64 4.59 -7.16 -13.55
N VAL A 65 4.21 -5.89 -13.49
CA VAL A 65 5.11 -4.77 -13.14
C VAL A 65 4.52 -4.05 -11.94
N ASP A 66 5.31 -3.84 -10.90
CA ASP A 66 4.89 -3.18 -9.68
C ASP A 66 5.89 -2.10 -9.26
N TYR A 67 5.37 -0.99 -8.74
CA TYR A 67 6.21 0.04 -8.16
C TYR A 67 6.79 -0.41 -6.82
N SER A 68 8.10 -0.48 -6.74
CA SER A 68 8.78 -0.82 -5.48
C SER A 68 8.49 0.22 -4.39
N GLN A 69 7.79 -0.20 -3.34
CA GLN A 69 7.57 0.55 -2.09
C GLN A 69 6.96 1.94 -2.31
N ILE A 70 6.02 2.08 -3.24
CA ILE A 70 5.48 3.37 -3.68
C ILE A 70 4.91 4.19 -2.52
N GLU A 71 4.20 3.59 -1.58
CA GLU A 71 3.61 4.29 -0.44
C GLU A 71 4.67 4.88 0.50
N LEU A 72 5.78 4.16 0.73
CA LEU A 72 6.91 4.69 1.50
C LEU A 72 7.64 5.82 0.77
N ARG A 73 7.74 5.76 -0.56
CA ARG A 73 8.31 6.84 -1.37
C ARG A 73 7.44 8.10 -1.30
N ILE A 74 6.13 7.94 -1.39
CA ILE A 74 5.18 9.05 -1.25
C ILE A 74 5.25 9.63 0.17
N LEU A 75 5.26 8.79 1.21
CA LEU A 75 5.43 9.25 2.59
C LEU A 75 6.73 10.05 2.76
N ALA A 76 7.85 9.53 2.28
CA ALA A 76 9.14 10.24 2.35
C ALA A 76 9.09 11.62 1.70
N HIS A 77 8.35 11.74 0.59
CA HIS A 77 8.16 12.99 -0.15
C HIS A 77 7.23 13.96 0.61
N VAL A 78 6.02 13.54 0.97
CA VAL A 78 5.02 14.42 1.59
C VAL A 78 5.39 14.85 3.02
N ALA A 79 6.10 13.99 3.75
CA ALA A 79 6.61 14.28 5.07
C ALA A 79 8.04 14.88 5.05
N ASN A 80 8.61 15.09 3.86
CA ASN A 80 9.95 15.65 3.63
C ASN A 80 11.06 14.98 4.46
N ILE A 81 11.10 13.65 4.48
CA ILE A 81 12.07 12.88 5.28
C ILE A 81 13.38 12.73 4.49
N ALA A 82 14.33 13.62 4.73
CA ALA A 82 15.60 13.67 3.99
C ALA A 82 16.36 12.35 3.99
N SER A 83 16.39 11.63 5.12
CA SER A 83 17.07 10.31 5.23
C SER A 83 16.42 9.25 4.35
N LEU A 84 15.09 9.15 4.33
CA LEU A 84 14.36 8.21 3.47
C LEU A 84 14.49 8.60 1.99
N ILE A 85 14.40 9.89 1.67
CA ILE A 85 14.60 10.39 0.30
C ILE A 85 16.01 10.02 -0.20
N LYS A 86 17.04 10.21 0.63
CA LYS A 86 18.43 9.86 0.31
C LYS A 86 18.56 8.35 0.08
N ALA A 87 18.04 7.52 0.99
CA ALA A 87 18.09 6.07 0.87
C ALA A 87 17.40 5.58 -0.42
N PHE A 88 16.24 6.13 -0.77
CA PHE A 88 15.57 5.80 -2.04
C PHE A 88 16.38 6.23 -3.28
N LYS A 89 17.04 7.39 -3.25
CA LYS A 89 17.92 7.85 -4.36
C LYS A 89 19.13 6.94 -4.52
N MET A 90 19.62 6.36 -3.43
CA MET A 90 20.76 5.42 -3.42
C MET A 90 20.33 3.96 -3.69
N ASN A 91 19.06 3.71 -3.96
CA ASN A 91 18.47 2.37 -4.14
C ASN A 91 18.72 1.44 -2.94
N GLU A 92 18.80 1.99 -1.72
CA GLU A 92 18.93 1.19 -0.51
C GLU A 92 17.61 0.50 -0.16
N ASP A 93 17.70 -0.66 0.48
CA ASP A 93 16.53 -1.36 1.00
C ASP A 93 16.02 -0.67 2.28
N ILE A 94 14.94 0.09 2.14
CA ILE A 94 14.35 0.88 3.23
C ILE A 94 14.00 0.03 4.45
N HIS A 95 13.59 -1.22 4.27
CA HIS A 95 13.27 -2.08 5.42
C HIS A 95 14.54 -2.47 6.19
N SER A 96 15.65 -2.65 5.49
CA SER A 96 16.96 -2.85 6.11
C SER A 96 17.46 -1.58 6.81
N VAL A 97 17.33 -0.41 6.17
CA VAL A 97 17.67 0.88 6.79
C VAL A 97 16.85 1.08 8.06
N THR A 98 15.54 0.89 7.99
CA THR A 98 14.68 1.02 9.19
C THR A 98 15.05 0.02 10.28
N ALA A 99 15.39 -1.22 9.91
CA ALA A 99 15.77 -2.24 10.89
C ALA A 99 17.04 -1.87 11.66
N THR A 100 18.08 -1.40 10.96
CA THR A 100 19.31 -0.95 11.63
C THR A 100 19.07 0.22 12.57
N GLU A 101 18.15 1.11 12.19
CA GLU A 101 17.84 2.31 12.93
C GLU A 101 16.94 2.06 14.15
N VAL A 102 15.83 1.31 13.97
CA VAL A 102 14.83 1.06 15.02
C VAL A 102 15.33 0.05 16.04
N PHE A 103 16.04 -1.00 15.59
CA PHE A 103 16.57 -2.04 16.47
C PHE A 103 18.00 -1.77 16.92
N GLN A 104 18.63 -0.67 16.45
CA GLN A 104 20.00 -0.27 16.79
C GLN A 104 21.01 -1.37 16.54
N VAL A 105 20.88 -2.11 15.44
CA VAL A 105 21.78 -3.17 15.04
C VAL A 105 22.69 -2.72 13.90
N GLN A 106 23.92 -3.21 13.88
CA GLN A 106 24.85 -3.00 12.76
C GLN A 106 24.36 -3.72 11.50
N LYS A 107 24.65 -3.17 10.32
CA LYS A 107 24.20 -3.71 9.04
C LYS A 107 24.61 -5.16 8.82
N GLU A 108 25.78 -5.55 9.32
CA GLU A 108 26.36 -6.89 9.24
C GLU A 108 25.63 -7.92 10.12
N LYS A 109 24.92 -7.43 11.14
CA LYS A 109 24.11 -8.26 12.07
C LYS A 109 22.63 -8.28 11.71
N LEU A 110 22.27 -7.69 10.58
CA LEU A 110 20.89 -7.62 10.13
C LEU A 110 20.42 -9.00 9.65
N THR A 111 19.42 -9.56 10.32
CA THR A 111 18.77 -10.81 9.94
C THR A 111 17.54 -10.58 9.06
N ASN A 112 17.14 -11.59 8.30
CA ASN A 112 15.88 -11.56 7.53
C ASN A 112 14.66 -11.32 8.42
N GLU A 113 14.70 -11.81 9.66
CA GLU A 113 13.62 -11.61 10.63
C GLU A 113 13.52 -10.15 11.08
N LEU A 114 14.65 -9.49 11.41
CA LEU A 114 14.67 -8.07 11.73
C LEU A 114 14.18 -7.22 10.55
N ARG A 115 14.59 -7.55 9.34
CA ARG A 115 14.09 -6.89 8.13
C ARG A 115 12.58 -7.09 7.96
N ARG A 116 12.04 -8.28 8.22
CA ARG A 116 10.61 -8.58 8.19
C ARG A 116 9.85 -7.75 9.24
N ARG A 117 10.37 -7.68 10.46
CA ARG A 117 9.79 -6.85 11.55
C ARG A 117 9.79 -5.37 11.17
N ALA A 118 10.89 -4.84 10.64
CA ALA A 118 10.96 -3.47 10.16
C ALA A 118 9.95 -3.19 9.03
N LYS A 119 9.72 -4.15 8.14
CA LYS A 119 8.66 -4.03 7.12
C LYS A 119 7.28 -3.88 7.76
N ILE A 120 6.97 -4.67 8.78
CA ILE A 120 5.69 -4.58 9.51
C ILE A 120 5.57 -3.22 10.21
N ILE A 121 6.64 -2.70 10.82
CA ILE A 121 6.66 -1.39 11.47
C ILE A 121 6.44 -0.28 10.43
N ASN A 122 7.18 -0.28 9.33
CA ASN A 122 7.06 0.73 8.29
C ASN A 122 5.63 0.86 7.75
N PHE A 123 5.01 -0.26 7.39
CA PHE A 123 3.63 -0.24 6.92
C PHE A 123 2.62 0.01 8.04
N GLY A 124 2.85 -0.60 9.21
CA GLY A 124 1.98 -0.41 10.37
C GLY A 124 1.84 1.06 10.74
N ILE A 125 2.95 1.81 10.78
CA ILE A 125 2.94 3.23 11.13
C ILE A 125 2.19 4.06 10.08
N ILE A 126 2.40 3.80 8.79
CA ILE A 126 1.64 4.46 7.70
C ILE A 126 0.13 4.27 7.87
N TYR A 127 -0.28 3.09 8.34
CA TYR A 127 -1.69 2.76 8.57
C TYR A 127 -2.17 3.11 9.99
N GLY A 128 -1.34 3.80 10.79
CA GLY A 128 -1.70 4.25 12.13
C GLY A 128 -1.88 3.10 13.12
N ILE A 129 -1.00 2.10 13.06
CA ILE A 129 -1.05 0.96 13.99
C ILE A 129 -0.86 1.41 15.43
N SER A 130 -1.65 0.85 16.34
CA SER A 130 -1.44 1.04 17.78
C SER A 130 -0.33 0.12 18.31
N PRO A 131 0.28 0.45 19.49
CA PRO A 131 1.22 -0.45 20.15
C PRO A 131 0.66 -1.86 20.32
N TYR A 132 -0.61 -1.98 20.70
CA TYR A 132 -1.31 -3.26 20.84
C TYR A 132 -1.39 -4.02 19.51
N GLY A 133 -1.78 -3.34 18.43
CA GLY A 133 -1.84 -3.96 17.10
C GLY A 133 -0.48 -4.43 16.59
N LEU A 134 0.57 -3.65 16.86
CA LEU A 134 1.94 -4.01 16.51
C LEU A 134 2.45 -5.20 17.34
N ALA A 135 2.14 -5.21 18.65
CA ALA A 135 2.49 -6.29 19.55
C ALA A 135 1.92 -7.63 19.06
N LEU A 136 0.64 -7.65 18.66
CA LEU A 136 0.00 -8.84 18.10
C LEU A 136 0.67 -9.31 16.79
N GLN A 137 1.03 -8.39 15.88
CA GLN A 137 1.63 -8.75 14.59
C GLN A 137 3.07 -9.24 14.71
N LEU A 138 3.81 -8.79 15.71
CA LEU A 138 5.20 -9.15 15.94
C LEU A 138 5.37 -10.23 17.00
N GLU A 139 4.29 -10.63 17.69
CA GLU A 139 4.31 -11.60 18.79
C GLU A 139 5.26 -11.15 19.92
N ILE A 140 5.18 -9.86 20.30
CA ILE A 140 6.00 -9.23 21.33
C ILE A 140 5.13 -8.57 22.40
N SER A 141 5.76 -8.10 23.47
CA SER A 141 5.06 -7.35 24.52
C SER A 141 4.58 -5.98 24.03
N ASN A 142 3.52 -5.46 24.65
CA ASN A 142 2.98 -4.13 24.33
C ASN A 142 3.99 -3.00 24.64
N SER A 143 4.82 -3.19 25.66
CA SER A 143 5.90 -2.27 26.02
C SER A 143 6.98 -2.23 24.93
N GLU A 144 7.40 -3.38 24.44
CA GLU A 144 8.39 -3.49 23.35
C GLU A 144 7.86 -2.88 22.04
N ALA A 145 6.62 -3.16 21.69
CA ALA A 145 5.98 -2.56 20.52
C ALA A 145 5.91 -1.02 20.63
N LYS A 146 5.61 -0.50 21.82
CA LYS A 146 5.62 0.93 22.06
C LYS A 146 7.02 1.50 21.88
N ASN A 147 8.04 0.86 22.42
CA ASN A 147 9.43 1.31 22.26
C ASN A 147 9.86 1.35 20.79
N TYR A 148 9.45 0.36 19.97
CA TYR A 148 9.74 0.39 18.54
C TYR A 148 9.06 1.55 17.82
N ILE A 149 7.81 1.85 18.16
CA ILE A 149 7.09 3.01 17.61
C ILE A 149 7.75 4.33 18.04
N ASP A 150 8.13 4.45 19.31
CA ASP A 150 8.78 5.65 19.85
C ASP A 150 10.15 5.86 19.17
N ASN A 151 10.98 4.82 19.05
CA ASN A 151 12.26 4.87 18.34
C ASN A 151 12.09 5.25 16.87
N TYR A 152 11.05 4.71 16.20
CA TYR A 152 10.75 5.06 14.83
C TYR A 152 10.44 6.55 14.66
N PHE A 153 9.62 7.12 15.55
CA PHE A 153 9.31 8.55 15.51
C PHE A 153 10.46 9.44 15.95
N LEU A 154 11.34 8.97 16.83
CA LEU A 154 12.59 9.67 17.16
C LEU A 154 13.50 9.75 15.92
N LYS A 155 13.57 8.69 15.15
CA LYS A 155 14.39 8.64 13.92
C LYS A 155 13.78 9.41 12.76
N TYR A 156 12.47 9.38 12.64
CA TYR A 156 11.72 10.03 11.56
C TYR A 156 10.69 11.04 12.11
N PRO A 157 11.14 12.13 12.77
CA PRO A 157 10.23 13.08 13.43
C PRO A 157 9.24 13.73 12.48
N GLY A 158 9.64 13.97 11.22
CA GLY A 158 8.77 14.52 10.18
C GLY A 158 7.55 13.67 9.87
N ILE A 159 7.58 12.34 10.13
CA ILE A 159 6.39 11.48 9.98
C ILE A 159 5.36 11.82 11.05
N LYS A 160 5.78 12.01 12.30
CA LYS A 160 4.87 12.42 13.39
C LYS A 160 4.26 13.79 13.13
N ASP A 161 5.05 14.72 12.62
CA ASP A 161 4.58 16.06 12.26
C ASP A 161 3.59 16.00 11.08
N TYR A 162 3.90 15.24 10.05
CA TYR A 162 2.97 14.97 8.94
C TYR A 162 1.62 14.44 9.44
N MET A 163 1.63 13.43 10.31
CA MET A 163 0.41 12.84 10.88
C MET A 163 -0.42 13.88 11.63
N ARG A 164 0.21 14.65 12.51
CA ARG A 164 -0.45 15.67 13.30
C ARG A 164 -1.07 16.77 12.43
N HIS A 165 -0.30 17.31 11.49
CA HIS A 165 -0.77 18.35 10.58
C HIS A 165 -1.91 17.84 9.68
N THR A 166 -1.79 16.61 9.17
CA THR A 166 -2.82 16.01 8.30
C THR A 166 -4.14 15.84 9.03
N VAL A 167 -4.11 15.34 10.28
CA VAL A 167 -5.32 15.21 11.11
C VAL A 167 -5.92 16.57 11.42
N SER A 168 -5.10 17.56 11.84
CA SER A 168 -5.57 18.90 12.14
C SER A 168 -6.26 19.54 10.95
N ASN A 169 -5.58 19.57 9.81
CA ASN A 169 -6.13 20.12 8.56
C ASN A 169 -7.40 19.40 8.11
N CYS A 170 -7.46 18.08 8.32
CA CYS A 170 -8.64 17.29 7.99
C CYS A 170 -9.83 17.66 8.90
N ARG A 171 -9.60 17.94 10.18
CA ARG A 171 -10.66 18.37 11.08
C ARG A 171 -11.25 19.72 10.70
N ASP A 172 -10.41 20.64 10.21
CA ASP A 172 -10.82 21.97 9.79
C ASP A 172 -11.57 21.96 8.46
N ASN A 173 -11.17 21.08 7.52
CA ASN A 173 -11.65 21.10 6.15
C ASN A 173 -12.62 19.95 5.80
N GLY A 174 -12.66 18.88 6.59
CA GLY A 174 -13.44 17.66 6.29
C GLY A 174 -12.85 16.74 5.23
N PHE A 175 -11.70 17.11 4.64
CA PHE A 175 -11.01 16.32 3.62
C PHE A 175 -9.47 16.40 3.75
N VAL A 176 -8.80 15.49 3.08
CA VAL A 176 -7.35 15.54 2.81
C VAL A 176 -7.09 15.59 1.32
N MET A 177 -5.88 15.95 0.89
CA MET A 177 -5.50 15.98 -0.52
C MET A 177 -4.35 15.02 -0.80
N THR A 178 -4.40 14.37 -1.98
CA THR A 178 -3.25 13.64 -2.51
C THR A 178 -2.18 14.63 -3.01
N PRO A 179 -0.92 14.16 -3.23
CA PRO A 179 0.12 14.97 -3.85
C PRO A 179 -0.25 15.50 -5.26
N PHE A 180 -1.27 14.89 -5.89
CA PHE A 180 -1.79 15.28 -7.21
C PHE A 180 -3.00 16.23 -7.13
N GLY A 181 -3.36 16.72 -5.92
CA GLY A 181 -4.43 17.69 -5.72
C GLY A 181 -5.85 17.10 -5.63
N ARG A 182 -6.02 15.78 -5.68
CA ARG A 182 -7.33 15.17 -5.52
C ARG A 182 -7.77 15.21 -4.06
N ARG A 183 -8.99 15.70 -3.81
CA ARG A 183 -9.61 15.74 -2.48
C ARG A 183 -10.19 14.38 -2.12
N ILE A 184 -10.00 13.98 -0.88
CA ILE A 184 -10.56 12.75 -0.29
C ILE A 184 -11.30 13.17 0.98
N PHE A 185 -12.62 13.11 0.95
CA PHE A 185 -13.45 13.45 2.10
C PHE A 185 -13.35 12.36 3.15
N ILE A 186 -13.20 12.78 4.41
CA ILE A 186 -13.04 11.86 5.55
C ILE A 186 -14.26 12.04 6.47
N PRO A 187 -15.29 11.23 6.30
CA PRO A 187 -16.43 11.28 7.21
C PRO A 187 -16.00 10.90 8.64
N PHE A 188 -16.72 11.43 9.62
CA PHE A 188 -16.52 11.14 11.04
C PHE A 188 -15.21 11.67 11.66
N ILE A 189 -14.45 12.54 10.98
CA ILE A 189 -13.19 13.10 11.54
C ILE A 189 -13.42 13.89 12.85
N ASN A 190 -14.59 14.50 13.00
CA ASN A 190 -15.03 15.23 14.18
C ASN A 190 -16.15 14.52 14.96
N ASP A 191 -16.33 13.19 14.76
CA ASP A 191 -17.39 12.43 15.44
C ASP A 191 -17.16 12.40 16.96
N LYS A 192 -18.25 12.47 17.72
CA LYS A 192 -18.23 12.36 19.19
C LYS A 192 -17.83 10.95 19.64
N ILE A 193 -18.16 9.93 18.86
CA ILE A 193 -17.82 8.53 19.13
C ILE A 193 -16.33 8.31 18.86
N VAL A 194 -15.58 8.01 19.92
CA VAL A 194 -14.12 7.88 19.90
C VAL A 194 -13.64 6.85 18.87
N SER A 195 -14.32 5.69 18.75
CA SER A 195 -13.92 4.65 17.80
C SER A 195 -14.04 5.09 16.35
N ARG A 196 -15.11 5.82 16.00
CA ARG A 196 -15.31 6.38 14.65
C ARG A 196 -14.30 7.47 14.35
N ARG A 197 -14.07 8.37 15.31
CA ARG A 197 -13.07 9.43 15.19
C ARG A 197 -11.66 8.86 14.99
N ASN A 198 -11.25 7.89 15.80
CA ASN A 198 -9.93 7.26 15.67
C ASN A 198 -9.78 6.54 14.32
N PHE A 199 -10.83 5.93 13.80
CA PHE A 199 -10.81 5.35 12.46
C PHE A 199 -10.65 6.42 11.39
N ALA A 200 -11.38 7.53 11.49
CA ALA A 200 -11.29 8.66 10.56
C ALA A 200 -9.90 9.33 10.59
N GLU A 201 -9.29 9.48 11.78
CA GLU A 201 -7.92 10.00 11.91
C GLU A 201 -6.89 9.09 11.21
N ARG A 202 -6.96 7.78 11.40
CA ARG A 202 -6.09 6.83 10.67
C ARG A 202 -6.34 6.90 9.16
N SER A 203 -7.60 7.00 8.75
CA SER A 203 -7.96 7.14 7.34
C SER A 203 -7.42 8.44 6.74
N SER A 204 -7.45 9.56 7.47
CA SER A 204 -6.92 10.83 7.00
C SER A 204 -5.41 10.81 6.80
N ILE A 205 -4.66 10.12 7.65
CA ILE A 205 -3.20 9.95 7.53
C ILE A 205 -2.84 9.11 6.31
N ASN A 206 -3.55 7.99 6.13
CA ASN A 206 -3.27 7.03 5.05
C ASN A 206 -3.75 7.50 3.67
N ALA A 207 -4.89 8.21 3.61
CA ALA A 207 -5.55 8.53 2.36
C ALA A 207 -4.70 9.35 1.37
N PRO A 208 -3.90 10.35 1.77
CA PRO A 208 -3.00 11.06 0.84
C PRO A 208 -1.93 10.16 0.24
N ILE A 209 -1.39 9.22 1.02
CA ILE A 209 -0.32 8.31 0.62
C ILE A 209 -0.86 7.26 -0.35
N GLN A 210 -1.87 6.53 0.07
CA GLN A 210 -2.50 5.48 -0.74
C GLN A 210 -3.20 6.06 -1.96
N GLY A 211 -3.85 7.22 -1.78
CA GLY A 211 -4.49 7.96 -2.88
C GLY A 211 -3.48 8.47 -3.89
N GLY A 212 -2.33 8.98 -3.44
CA GLY A 212 -1.23 9.39 -4.32
C GLY A 212 -0.68 8.23 -5.15
N ALA A 213 -0.55 7.04 -4.56
CA ALA A 213 -0.17 5.83 -5.30
C ALA A 213 -1.21 5.46 -6.36
N ALA A 214 -2.50 5.53 -6.02
CA ALA A 214 -3.59 5.27 -6.95
C ALA A 214 -3.62 6.29 -8.10
N ASP A 215 -3.42 7.58 -7.80
CA ASP A 215 -3.37 8.63 -8.81
C ASP A 215 -2.20 8.42 -9.78
N MET A 216 -1.02 8.05 -9.26
CA MET A 216 0.15 7.76 -10.09
C MET A 216 -0.11 6.61 -11.07
N ILE A 217 -0.69 5.49 -10.60
CA ILE A 217 -1.05 4.36 -11.46
C ILE A 217 -2.03 4.82 -12.55
N LYS A 218 -3.09 5.55 -12.17
CA LYS A 218 -4.10 6.05 -13.14
C LYS A 218 -3.53 7.01 -14.17
N LEU A 219 -2.49 7.77 -13.82
CA LEU A 219 -1.79 8.65 -14.78
C LEU A 219 -0.86 7.88 -15.72
N VAL A 220 -0.30 6.77 -15.26
CA VAL A 220 0.67 5.97 -16.03
C VAL A 220 0.01 4.98 -16.96
N MET A 221 -1.10 4.36 -16.53
CA MET A 221 -1.81 3.36 -17.37
C MET A 221 -2.17 3.88 -18.78
N PRO A 222 -2.81 5.06 -18.95
CA PRO A 222 -3.11 5.58 -20.29
C PRO A 222 -1.85 5.85 -21.13
N LYS A 223 -0.75 6.27 -20.48
CA LYS A 223 0.53 6.50 -21.17
C LYS A 223 1.14 5.19 -21.68
N ILE A 224 1.09 4.13 -20.86
CA ILE A 224 1.55 2.79 -21.29
C ILE A 224 0.67 2.28 -22.43
N HIS A 225 -0.65 2.39 -22.28
CA HIS A 225 -1.58 1.94 -23.34
C HIS A 225 -1.31 2.65 -24.67
N LYS A 226 -1.17 3.98 -24.62
CA LYS A 226 -0.80 4.77 -25.80
C LYS A 226 0.54 4.31 -26.39
N PHE A 227 1.58 4.14 -25.56
CA PHE A 227 2.89 3.68 -26.01
C PHE A 227 2.83 2.31 -26.71
N LEU A 228 2.07 1.36 -26.16
CA LEU A 228 1.90 0.04 -26.75
C LEU A 228 1.25 0.12 -28.15
N ASN A 229 0.25 0.99 -28.29
CA ASN A 229 -0.45 1.20 -29.56
C ASN A 229 0.42 1.94 -30.59
N ASP A 230 1.10 3.04 -30.18
CA ASP A 230 1.98 3.83 -31.05
C ASP A 230 3.16 3.00 -31.60
N LYS A 231 3.58 1.98 -30.84
CA LYS A 231 4.65 1.04 -31.24
C LYS A 231 4.14 -0.23 -31.91
N GLU A 232 2.84 -0.33 -32.14
CA GLU A 232 2.18 -1.50 -32.75
C GLU A 232 2.56 -2.83 -32.06
N LEU A 233 2.75 -2.80 -30.73
CA LEU A 233 3.14 -3.98 -29.97
C LEU A 233 1.95 -4.91 -29.79
N LYS A 234 2.19 -6.23 -29.90
CA LYS A 234 1.16 -7.26 -29.63
C LYS A 234 0.79 -7.37 -28.15
N THR A 235 1.54 -6.72 -27.27
CA THR A 235 1.33 -6.69 -25.83
C THR A 235 -0.01 -6.01 -25.51
N LYS A 236 -0.82 -6.66 -24.65
CA LYS A 236 -2.10 -6.11 -24.19
C LYS A 236 -2.00 -5.77 -22.71
N MET A 237 -2.41 -4.56 -22.35
CA MET A 237 -2.56 -4.19 -20.96
C MET A 237 -3.88 -4.79 -20.44
N LEU A 238 -3.79 -5.57 -19.37
CA LEU A 238 -4.96 -6.20 -18.73
C LEU A 238 -5.51 -5.33 -17.60
N ILE A 239 -4.63 -4.64 -16.86
CA ILE A 239 -4.95 -3.65 -15.85
C ILE A 239 -3.72 -2.74 -15.66
#